data_b8f9f2c60da84b61e3d4c315adac7c49
#
_entry.id   b8f9f2c60da84b61e3d4c315adac7c49
#
_cell.length_a   1.000
_cell.length_b   1.000
_cell.length_c   1.000
_cell.angle_alpha   90.00
_cell.angle_beta   90.00
_cell.angle_gamma   90.00
#
_symmetry.space_group_name_H-M   'P 1'
#
loop_
_entity.id
_entity.type
_entity.pdbx_description
1 polymer ?
#
loop_
_entity_poly.entity_id
_entity_poly.type
_entity_poly.pdbx_seq_one_letter_code
_entity_poly.pdbx_strand_id
1 'polypeptide(L)'
;FGQGSVGAYDNQSRLSWGPKAEGQTVTDWMGRQVPLRTYDNIDAFFNTGTSFNEGISFQQNIKGTSVFSSINRSDDAGITPESKLNKTNITLRATTFLDEAEKWKVDAKVNYINLNAHNRPIQGVNPSNAFNTIYNLPRSLNVADFKNSVDEDGNMIWWDASKNPQENPYWVTKYRQNNDTRNRLLGNIALKYAPTNWFNVELRGGTDYYTTT
;
A
#
# COMPACT_ATOMS: atom_id res chain seq x y z
N PHE A 1 -17.19 18.10 -20.00
CA PHE A 1 -18.63 17.99 -20.29
C PHE A 1 -19.40 17.92 -19.00
N GLY A 2 -19.54 19.00 -18.30
CA GLY A 2 -20.47 19.15 -17.20
C GLY A 2 -21.79 19.69 -17.68
N GLN A 3 -22.40 20.54 -16.91
CA GLN A 3 -23.67 21.22 -17.26
C GLN A 3 -23.48 22.20 -18.42
N GLY A 4 -23.23 21.72 -19.60
CA GLY A 4 -23.09 22.56 -20.77
C GLY A 4 -24.14 22.27 -21.80
N SER A 5 -24.28 23.16 -22.75
CA SER A 5 -25.00 22.88 -23.99
C SER A 5 -24.28 21.73 -24.71
N VAL A 6 -25.03 20.88 -25.38
CA VAL A 6 -24.45 19.87 -26.27
C VAL A 6 -23.47 20.54 -27.23
N GLY A 7 -22.23 20.06 -27.26
CA GLY A 7 -21.19 20.61 -28.13
C GLY A 7 -20.24 21.63 -27.49
N ALA A 8 -20.49 22.08 -26.26
CA ALA A 8 -19.60 22.99 -25.54
C ALA A 8 -18.80 22.27 -24.44
N TYR A 9 -17.50 22.57 -24.37
CA TYR A 9 -16.66 22.16 -23.24
C TYR A 9 -16.84 23.17 -22.09
N ASP A 10 -17.23 22.64 -20.92
CA ASP A 10 -17.34 23.44 -19.70
C ASP A 10 -16.27 23.00 -18.68
N ASN A 11 -15.20 23.75 -18.61
CA ASN A 11 -14.11 23.53 -17.67
C ASN A 11 -14.43 23.97 -16.24
N GLN A 12 -15.62 24.52 -16.00
CA GLN A 12 -16.08 24.92 -14.66
C GLN A 12 -16.81 23.79 -13.93
N SER A 13 -17.33 22.81 -14.68
CA SER A 13 -18.15 21.77 -14.12
C SER A 13 -17.34 20.52 -13.84
N ARG A 14 -17.39 20.07 -12.59
CA ARG A 14 -16.85 18.79 -12.12
C ARG A 14 -17.89 17.70 -12.04
N LEU A 15 -19.12 17.99 -12.49
CA LEU A 15 -20.24 17.09 -12.37
C LEU A 15 -20.29 16.13 -13.57
N SER A 16 -20.50 14.85 -13.29
CA SER A 16 -20.81 13.83 -14.32
C SER A 16 -22.28 13.90 -14.73
N TRP A 17 -22.76 15.10 -15.02
CA TRP A 17 -24.13 15.39 -15.40
C TRP A 17 -24.16 16.06 -16.76
N GLY A 18 -25.11 15.67 -17.61
CA GLY A 18 -25.27 16.26 -18.94
C GLY A 18 -26.17 15.44 -19.83
N PRO A 19 -26.17 15.71 -21.14
CA PRO A 19 -26.96 14.95 -22.10
C PRO A 19 -26.48 13.49 -22.15
N LYS A 20 -27.38 12.60 -22.53
CA LYS A 20 -27.06 11.19 -22.73
C LYS A 20 -25.94 11.06 -23.79
N ALA A 21 -24.97 10.23 -23.51
CA ALA A 21 -23.86 9.98 -24.42
C ALA A 21 -24.29 8.99 -25.51
N GLU A 22 -24.63 9.50 -26.69
CA GLU A 22 -25.13 8.74 -27.84
C GLU A 22 -24.18 8.86 -29.05
N GLY A 23 -22.97 9.34 -28.85
CA GLY A 23 -21.96 9.50 -29.90
C GLY A 23 -22.03 10.84 -30.65
N GLN A 24 -22.88 11.78 -30.19
CA GLN A 24 -22.94 13.13 -30.75
C GLN A 24 -21.57 13.83 -30.68
N THR A 25 -21.24 14.60 -31.70
CA THR A 25 -19.96 15.34 -31.78
C THR A 25 -19.93 16.45 -30.73
N VAL A 26 -18.89 16.49 -29.93
CA VAL A 26 -18.65 17.50 -28.90
C VAL A 26 -17.19 17.96 -28.90
N THR A 27 -16.93 19.15 -28.38
CA THR A 27 -15.55 19.63 -28.19
C THR A 27 -15.01 19.09 -26.86
N ASP A 28 -13.84 18.44 -26.90
CA ASP A 28 -13.16 17.96 -25.71
C ASP A 28 -12.33 19.06 -24.99
N TRP A 29 -11.69 18.69 -23.86
CA TRP A 29 -10.86 19.62 -23.08
C TRP A 29 -9.61 20.13 -23.80
N MET A 30 -9.20 19.48 -24.92
CA MET A 30 -8.11 19.91 -25.80
C MET A 30 -8.60 20.72 -27.00
N GLY A 31 -9.90 21.01 -27.10
CA GLY A 31 -10.48 21.71 -28.25
C GLY A 31 -10.74 20.83 -29.48
N ARG A 32 -10.59 19.50 -29.37
CA ARG A 32 -10.80 18.55 -30.47
C ARG A 32 -12.27 18.19 -30.60
N GLN A 33 -12.73 17.93 -31.82
CA GLN A 33 -14.07 17.39 -32.07
C GLN A 33 -14.06 15.87 -31.88
N VAL A 34 -14.77 15.37 -30.87
CA VAL A 34 -14.81 13.95 -30.51
C VAL A 34 -16.25 13.48 -30.31
N PRO A 35 -16.56 12.19 -30.51
CA PRO A 35 -17.87 11.66 -30.15
C PRO A 35 -18.02 11.61 -28.61
N LEU A 36 -19.15 12.11 -28.10
CA LEU A 36 -19.48 12.03 -26.69
C LEU A 36 -19.70 10.57 -26.30
N ARG A 37 -18.81 10.06 -25.42
CA ARG A 37 -18.83 8.70 -24.90
C ARG A 37 -18.61 8.71 -23.40
N THR A 38 -18.93 7.61 -22.76
CA THR A 38 -18.58 7.37 -21.36
C THR A 38 -17.41 6.38 -21.28
N TYR A 39 -16.50 6.63 -20.33
CA TYR A 39 -15.32 5.79 -20.10
C TYR A 39 -15.39 5.16 -18.72
N ASP A 40 -14.89 3.94 -18.60
CA ASP A 40 -14.65 3.31 -17.31
C ASP A 40 -13.25 3.70 -16.81
N ASN A 41 -13.21 4.85 -16.14
CA ASN A 41 -11.95 5.40 -15.62
C ASN A 41 -11.40 4.60 -14.43
N ILE A 42 -12.25 3.84 -13.75
CA ILE A 42 -11.85 2.97 -12.64
C ILE A 42 -11.01 1.82 -13.18
N ASP A 43 -11.55 1.08 -14.14
CA ASP A 43 -10.88 -0.05 -14.77
C ASP A 43 -9.62 0.39 -15.54
N ALA A 44 -9.68 1.56 -16.19
CA ALA A 44 -8.58 2.11 -16.96
C ALA A 44 -7.38 2.58 -16.12
N PHE A 45 -7.62 2.97 -14.86
CA PHE A 45 -6.56 3.52 -13.99
C PHE A 45 -6.03 2.48 -12.99
N PHE A 46 -6.92 1.76 -12.31
CA PHE A 46 -6.50 0.84 -11.24
C PHE A 46 -6.01 -0.49 -11.82
N ASN A 47 -4.95 -1.00 -11.23
CA ASN A 47 -4.41 -2.32 -11.55
C ASN A 47 -5.12 -3.42 -10.75
N THR A 48 -4.96 -4.67 -11.17
CA THR A 48 -5.25 -5.81 -10.30
C THR A 48 -4.14 -5.90 -9.25
N GLY A 49 -4.53 -5.85 -7.97
CA GLY A 49 -3.60 -6.06 -6.87
C GLY A 49 -3.14 -7.52 -6.82
N THR A 50 -1.88 -7.73 -6.50
CA THR A 50 -1.29 -9.07 -6.35
C THR A 50 -0.54 -9.17 -5.03
N SER A 51 -0.55 -10.36 -4.43
CA SER A 51 0.20 -10.67 -3.21
C SER A 51 0.93 -11.99 -3.41
N PHE A 52 2.23 -11.98 -3.18
CA PHE A 52 3.07 -13.15 -3.21
C PHE A 52 3.71 -13.35 -1.85
N ASN A 53 3.52 -14.54 -1.26
CA ASN A 53 4.03 -14.88 0.07
C ASN A 53 4.86 -16.15 -0.03
N GLU A 54 6.07 -16.09 0.50
CA GLU A 54 6.97 -17.23 0.58
C GLU A 54 7.61 -17.31 1.96
N GLY A 55 7.97 -18.52 2.38
CA GLY A 55 8.63 -18.70 3.67
C GLY A 55 9.24 -20.07 3.79
N ILE A 56 10.26 -20.10 4.63
CA ILE A 56 10.91 -21.34 5.05
C ILE A 56 11.08 -21.31 6.57
N SER A 57 10.88 -22.47 7.18
CA SER A 57 11.14 -22.63 8.61
C SER A 57 11.92 -23.91 8.88
N PHE A 58 12.71 -23.85 9.94
CA PHE A 58 13.49 -24.96 10.44
C PHE A 58 13.22 -25.10 11.95
N GLN A 59 13.03 -26.33 12.38
CA GLN A 59 12.91 -26.66 13.80
C GLN A 59 13.72 -27.90 14.10
N GLN A 60 14.47 -27.84 15.20
CA GLN A 60 15.25 -28.97 15.68
C GLN A 60 15.18 -29.07 17.20
N ASN A 61 15.10 -30.31 17.70
CA ASN A 61 15.14 -30.63 19.13
C ASN A 61 16.36 -31.49 19.39
N ILE A 62 17.26 -31.02 20.27
CA ILE A 62 18.49 -31.74 20.65
C ILE A 62 18.61 -31.69 22.17
N LYS A 63 18.62 -32.83 22.82
CA LYS A 63 18.91 -32.96 24.26
C LYS A 63 18.18 -31.93 25.14
N GLY A 64 16.86 -31.81 24.99
CA GLY A 64 16.04 -30.88 25.78
C GLY A 64 16.08 -29.42 25.32
N THR A 65 16.84 -29.11 24.27
CA THR A 65 16.85 -27.80 23.63
C THR A 65 16.08 -27.85 22.34
N SER A 66 15.09 -26.97 22.18
CA SER A 66 14.33 -26.75 20.95
C SER A 66 14.78 -25.43 20.31
N VAL A 67 15.15 -25.48 19.05
CA VAL A 67 15.49 -24.28 18.26
C VAL A 67 14.53 -24.20 17.09
N PHE A 68 13.95 -23.03 16.90
CA PHE A 68 13.09 -22.69 15.75
C PHE A 68 13.66 -21.46 15.04
N SER A 69 13.72 -21.51 13.72
CA SER A 69 14.03 -20.38 12.88
C SER A 69 13.08 -20.30 11.69
N SER A 70 12.73 -19.12 11.28
CA SER A 70 11.94 -18.92 10.05
C SER A 70 12.30 -17.59 9.39
N ILE A 71 12.19 -17.57 8.07
CA ILE A 71 12.16 -16.37 7.26
C ILE A 71 10.92 -16.41 6.39
N ASN A 72 10.16 -15.31 6.39
CA ASN A 72 8.97 -15.15 5.57
C ASN A 72 9.08 -13.82 4.84
N ARG A 73 8.69 -13.82 3.58
CA ARG A 73 8.63 -12.64 2.72
C ARG A 73 7.25 -12.50 2.11
N SER A 74 6.74 -11.27 2.08
CA SER A 74 5.53 -10.87 1.38
C SER A 74 5.88 -9.74 0.44
N ASP A 75 5.51 -9.88 -0.83
CA ASP A 75 5.64 -8.88 -1.87
C ASP A 75 4.23 -8.58 -2.40
N ASP A 76 3.71 -7.40 -2.07
CA ASP A 76 2.37 -6.96 -2.42
C ASP A 76 2.46 -5.81 -3.42
N ALA A 77 1.77 -5.94 -4.57
CA ALA A 77 1.50 -4.84 -5.49
C ALA A 77 0.07 -4.35 -5.28
N GLY A 78 -0.08 -3.08 -5.01
CA GLY A 78 -1.38 -2.45 -4.77
C GLY A 78 -2.18 -2.24 -6.05
N ILE A 79 -3.46 -1.92 -5.89
CA ILE A 79 -4.32 -1.57 -7.03
C ILE A 79 -3.97 -0.19 -7.61
N THR A 80 -3.43 0.73 -6.82
CA THR A 80 -2.93 2.01 -7.32
C THR A 80 -1.61 1.79 -8.06
N PRO A 81 -1.43 2.32 -9.28
CA PRO A 81 -0.17 2.21 -10.02
C PRO A 81 1.03 2.60 -9.15
N GLU A 82 2.14 1.90 -9.33
CA GLU A 82 3.41 2.09 -8.61
C GLU A 82 3.36 1.86 -7.09
N SER A 83 2.22 1.44 -6.51
CA SER A 83 2.11 1.14 -5.08
C SER A 83 2.58 -0.27 -4.77
N LYS A 84 3.58 -0.41 -3.87
CA LYS A 84 4.14 -1.71 -3.47
C LYS A 84 4.41 -1.75 -1.97
N LEU A 85 4.29 -2.94 -1.40
CA LEU A 85 4.66 -3.22 -0.02
C LEU A 85 5.47 -4.50 0.04
N ASN A 86 6.71 -4.41 0.51
CA ASN A 86 7.56 -5.56 0.74
C ASN A 86 7.76 -5.74 2.24
N LYS A 87 7.59 -6.95 2.75
CA LYS A 87 7.77 -7.27 4.15
C LYS A 87 8.63 -8.52 4.29
N THR A 88 9.70 -8.41 5.06
CA THR A 88 10.51 -9.56 5.47
C THR A 88 10.41 -9.74 6.97
N ASN A 89 10.14 -10.95 7.40
CA ASN A 89 10.01 -11.32 8.81
C ASN A 89 10.95 -12.49 9.13
N ILE A 90 11.89 -12.28 10.05
CA ILE A 90 12.82 -13.29 10.53
C ILE A 90 12.51 -13.57 11.99
N THR A 91 12.27 -14.84 12.31
CA THR A 91 12.01 -15.29 13.68
C THR A 91 13.05 -16.31 14.10
N LEU A 92 13.61 -16.11 15.30
CA LEU A 92 14.46 -17.07 16.00
C LEU A 92 13.86 -17.31 17.38
N ARG A 93 13.75 -18.58 17.79
CA ARG A 93 13.31 -18.96 19.13
C ARG A 93 14.16 -20.12 19.60
N ALA A 94 14.60 -20.05 20.84
CA ALA A 94 15.26 -21.14 21.53
C ALA A 94 14.59 -21.40 22.87
N THR A 95 14.34 -22.66 23.16
CA THR A 95 13.78 -23.11 24.44
C THR A 95 14.67 -24.22 24.96
N THR A 96 15.17 -24.10 26.20
CA THR A 96 16.06 -25.10 26.79
C THR A 96 15.82 -25.24 28.27
N PHE A 97 16.15 -26.42 28.80
CA PHE A 97 16.34 -26.62 30.25
C PHE A 97 17.78 -26.34 30.61
N LEU A 98 17.99 -25.70 31.77
CA LEU A 98 19.32 -25.34 32.26
C LEU A 98 19.92 -26.41 33.16
N ASP A 99 19.09 -27.36 33.63
CA ASP A 99 19.45 -28.43 34.53
C ASP A 99 18.90 -29.77 34.05
N GLU A 100 19.55 -30.87 34.45
CA GLU A 100 19.14 -32.24 34.12
C GLU A 100 17.80 -32.62 34.78
N ALA A 101 17.43 -31.96 35.88
CA ALA A 101 16.16 -32.18 36.58
C ALA A 101 14.98 -31.40 35.96
N GLU A 102 15.24 -30.67 34.84
CA GLU A 102 14.24 -29.90 34.08
C GLU A 102 13.46 -28.88 34.91
N LYS A 103 14.02 -28.43 36.03
CA LYS A 103 13.40 -27.46 36.93
C LYS A 103 13.50 -26.02 36.40
N TRP A 104 14.58 -25.73 35.70
CA TRP A 104 14.83 -24.41 35.11
C TRP A 104 14.67 -24.46 33.61
N LYS A 105 13.73 -23.66 33.09
CA LYS A 105 13.47 -23.54 31.66
C LYS A 105 13.66 -22.10 31.19
N VAL A 106 14.41 -21.91 30.14
CA VAL A 106 14.54 -20.63 29.42
C VAL A 106 13.83 -20.73 28.09
N ASP A 107 13.06 -19.70 27.75
CA ASP A 107 12.45 -19.50 26.44
C ASP A 107 12.83 -18.09 25.95
N ALA A 108 13.58 -18.01 24.87
CA ALA A 108 13.99 -16.74 24.28
C ALA A 108 13.54 -16.66 22.82
N LYS A 109 12.95 -15.53 22.43
CA LYS A 109 12.50 -15.29 21.06
C LYS A 109 12.94 -13.91 20.60
N VAL A 110 13.45 -13.86 19.37
CA VAL A 110 13.72 -12.61 18.64
C VAL A 110 12.96 -12.66 17.32
N ASN A 111 12.32 -11.55 16.99
CA ASN A 111 11.64 -11.37 15.73
C ASN A 111 12.07 -10.03 15.13
N TYR A 112 12.61 -10.07 13.91
CA TYR A 112 12.97 -8.90 13.14
C TYR A 112 12.04 -8.75 11.95
N ILE A 113 11.48 -7.55 11.78
CA ILE A 113 10.57 -7.20 10.70
C ILE A 113 11.16 -6.01 9.96
N ASN A 114 11.40 -6.19 8.67
CA ASN A 114 11.67 -5.11 7.73
C ASN A 114 10.45 -4.92 6.83
N LEU A 115 9.96 -3.70 6.72
CA LEU A 115 8.82 -3.32 5.90
C LEU A 115 9.22 -2.13 5.05
N ASN A 116 9.10 -2.28 3.73
CA ASN A 116 9.33 -1.22 2.76
C ASN A 116 8.02 -0.94 2.03
N ALA A 117 7.49 0.25 2.20
CA ALA A 117 6.35 0.74 1.44
C ALA A 117 6.85 1.71 0.37
N HIS A 118 6.48 1.45 -0.87
CA HIS A 118 6.76 2.31 -2.00
C HIS A 118 5.45 2.89 -2.52
N ASN A 119 5.42 4.21 -2.66
CA ASN A 119 4.27 4.96 -3.16
C ASN A 119 2.96 4.60 -2.42
N ARG A 120 2.99 4.72 -1.09
CA ARG A 120 1.80 4.49 -0.25
C ARG A 120 0.67 5.44 -0.67
N PRO A 121 -0.53 4.94 -0.99
CA PRO A 121 -1.63 5.77 -1.46
C PRO A 121 -2.01 6.86 -0.45
N ILE A 122 -2.12 8.09 -0.95
CA ILE A 122 -2.59 9.24 -0.17
C ILE A 122 -4.10 9.11 0.03
N GLN A 123 -4.58 9.38 1.25
CA GLN A 123 -5.97 9.22 1.64
C GLN A 123 -6.64 10.54 2.01
N GLY A 124 -7.96 10.51 2.17
CA GLY A 124 -8.78 11.65 2.61
C GLY A 124 -9.02 12.69 1.51
N VAL A 125 -9.44 13.88 1.94
CA VAL A 125 -9.71 15.02 1.05
C VAL A 125 -8.37 15.70 0.73
N ASN A 126 -7.61 15.08 -0.16
CA ASN A 126 -6.31 15.56 -0.60
C ASN A 126 -6.29 15.61 -2.13
N PRO A 127 -5.79 16.69 -2.77
CA PRO A 127 -5.65 16.79 -4.22
C PRO A 127 -4.90 15.61 -4.87
N SER A 128 -3.93 15.05 -4.15
CA SER A 128 -3.11 13.93 -4.59
C SER A 128 -3.74 12.56 -4.29
N ASN A 129 -4.97 12.49 -3.79
CA ASN A 129 -5.67 11.23 -3.58
C ASN A 129 -6.24 10.71 -4.92
N ALA A 130 -5.56 9.74 -5.52
CA ALA A 130 -5.93 9.16 -6.81
C ALA A 130 -7.34 8.55 -6.79
N PHE A 131 -7.78 7.93 -5.68
CA PHE A 131 -9.15 7.42 -5.54
C PHE A 131 -10.17 8.53 -5.66
N ASN A 132 -9.98 9.61 -4.89
CA ASN A 132 -10.89 10.75 -4.92
C ASN A 132 -10.95 11.38 -6.33
N THR A 133 -9.81 11.51 -6.99
CA THR A 133 -9.71 12.04 -8.35
C THR A 133 -10.45 11.17 -9.35
N ILE A 134 -10.20 9.86 -9.36
CA ILE A 134 -10.80 8.93 -10.33
C ILE A 134 -12.31 8.78 -10.12
N TYR A 135 -12.77 8.67 -8.87
CA TYR A 135 -14.20 8.53 -8.57
C TYR A 135 -15.01 9.79 -8.86
N ASN A 136 -14.38 10.97 -8.83
CA ASN A 136 -15.03 12.24 -9.15
C ASN A 136 -14.75 12.72 -10.57
N LEU A 137 -13.95 11.99 -11.36
CA LEU A 137 -13.68 12.37 -12.75
C LEU A 137 -14.94 12.24 -13.59
N PRO A 138 -15.34 13.29 -14.36
CA PRO A 138 -16.45 13.18 -15.28
C PRO A 138 -16.29 11.99 -16.25
N ARG A 139 -17.29 11.15 -16.36
CA ARG A 139 -17.22 9.93 -17.18
C ARG A 139 -17.05 10.16 -18.68
N SER A 140 -17.28 11.39 -19.13
CA SER A 140 -16.98 11.82 -20.52
C SER A 140 -15.49 12.10 -20.77
N LEU A 141 -14.68 12.17 -19.71
CA LEU A 141 -13.22 12.27 -19.82
C LEU A 141 -12.62 10.88 -19.77
N ASN A 142 -11.64 10.63 -20.62
CA ASN A 142 -10.86 9.40 -20.62
C ASN A 142 -9.61 9.60 -19.79
N VAL A 143 -9.49 8.93 -18.67
CA VAL A 143 -8.28 9.03 -17.82
C VAL A 143 -7.00 8.62 -18.56
N ALA A 144 -7.11 7.73 -19.54
CA ALA A 144 -5.96 7.29 -20.33
C ALA A 144 -5.30 8.42 -21.15
N ASP A 145 -6.05 9.48 -21.48
CA ASP A 145 -5.50 10.66 -22.20
C ASP A 145 -4.48 11.44 -21.33
N PHE A 146 -4.49 11.22 -20.01
CA PHE A 146 -3.59 11.88 -19.06
C PHE A 146 -2.39 11.01 -18.66
N LYS A 147 -2.19 9.87 -19.30
CA LYS A 147 -1.08 8.95 -19.01
C LYS A 147 0.28 9.59 -19.29
N ASN A 148 0.38 10.39 -20.37
CA ASN A 148 1.50 11.29 -20.59
C ASN A 148 1.30 12.52 -19.71
N SER A 149 1.73 12.42 -18.47
CA SER A 149 1.30 13.27 -17.35
C SER A 149 1.96 14.65 -17.30
N VAL A 150 2.94 14.92 -18.18
CA VAL A 150 3.65 16.20 -18.28
C VAL A 150 3.74 16.66 -19.73
N ASP A 151 3.74 17.97 -19.92
CA ASP A 151 4.00 18.62 -21.21
C ASP A 151 5.51 18.72 -21.52
N GLU A 152 5.88 19.39 -22.62
CA GLU A 152 7.26 19.59 -23.06
C GLU A 152 8.07 20.44 -22.06
N ASP A 153 7.41 21.31 -21.30
CA ASP A 153 8.00 22.17 -20.28
C ASP A 153 8.06 21.49 -18.90
N GLY A 154 7.55 20.26 -18.76
CA GLY A 154 7.51 19.49 -17.52
C GLY A 154 6.33 19.82 -16.59
N ASN A 155 5.37 20.63 -17.05
CA ASN A 155 4.17 20.94 -16.26
C ASN A 155 3.19 19.77 -16.31
N MET A 156 2.43 19.59 -15.21
CA MET A 156 1.40 18.57 -15.13
C MET A 156 0.27 18.81 -16.14
N ILE A 157 0.00 17.85 -17.00
CA ILE A 157 -1.15 17.86 -17.89
C ILE A 157 -2.40 17.41 -17.12
N TRP A 158 -3.40 18.30 -17.03
CA TRP A 158 -4.68 18.00 -16.41
C TRP A 158 -5.79 18.86 -17.02
N TRP A 159 -6.98 18.29 -17.15
CA TRP A 159 -8.12 18.93 -17.85
C TRP A 159 -8.65 20.19 -17.16
N ASP A 160 -8.42 20.35 -15.88
CA ASP A 160 -8.89 21.48 -15.07
C ASP A 160 -7.77 21.99 -14.14
N ALA A 161 -6.62 22.29 -14.71
CA ALA A 161 -5.43 22.68 -13.95
C ALA A 161 -5.60 24.01 -13.17
N SER A 162 -6.56 24.86 -13.55
CA SER A 162 -6.71 26.19 -12.96
C SER A 162 -7.70 26.28 -11.80
N LYS A 163 -8.64 25.34 -11.67
CA LYS A 163 -9.77 25.46 -10.75
C LYS A 163 -10.06 24.21 -9.92
N ASN A 164 -9.53 23.10 -10.34
CA ASN A 164 -9.68 21.85 -9.59
C ASN A 164 -8.43 21.60 -8.75
N PRO A 165 -8.55 21.51 -7.43
CA PRO A 165 -7.41 21.12 -6.60
C PRO A 165 -6.94 19.68 -6.85
N GLN A 166 -7.72 18.87 -7.57
CA GLN A 166 -7.33 17.50 -7.91
C GLN A 166 -6.20 17.50 -8.93
N GLU A 167 -5.25 16.61 -8.73
CA GLU A 167 -4.09 16.43 -9.59
C GLU A 167 -4.26 15.24 -10.52
N ASN A 168 -3.55 15.24 -11.64
CA ASN A 168 -3.49 14.11 -12.53
C ASN A 168 -3.00 12.86 -11.77
N PRO A 169 -3.79 11.78 -11.66
CA PRO A 169 -3.45 10.63 -10.84
C PRO A 169 -2.20 9.89 -11.33
N TYR A 170 -1.90 9.88 -12.64
CA TYR A 170 -0.65 9.33 -13.16
C TYR A 170 0.56 10.18 -12.80
N TRP A 171 0.39 11.51 -12.76
CA TRP A 171 1.43 12.41 -12.31
C TRP A 171 1.73 12.22 -10.82
N VAL A 172 0.68 12.12 -10.01
CA VAL A 172 0.80 11.85 -8.56
C VAL A 172 1.57 10.57 -8.30
N THR A 173 1.19 9.47 -8.93
CA THR A 173 1.84 8.17 -8.70
C THR A 173 3.31 8.13 -9.14
N LYS A 174 3.70 9.00 -10.08
CA LYS A 174 5.05 9.07 -10.62
C LYS A 174 5.95 10.09 -9.91
N TYR A 175 5.40 11.25 -9.54
CA TYR A 175 6.20 12.37 -9.05
C TYR A 175 5.98 12.75 -7.59
N ARG A 176 4.86 12.33 -6.98
CA ARG A 176 4.57 12.51 -5.55
C ARG A 176 4.66 11.20 -4.79
N GLN A 177 5.76 10.50 -4.98
CA GLN A 177 5.97 9.22 -4.31
C GLN A 177 6.16 9.41 -2.81
N ASN A 178 5.51 8.55 -2.05
CA ASN A 178 5.61 8.47 -0.59
C ASN A 178 6.19 7.10 -0.23
N ASN A 179 7.45 7.10 0.20
CA ASN A 179 8.18 5.89 0.52
C ASN A 179 8.53 5.88 2.00
N ASP A 180 8.35 4.76 2.65
CA ASP A 180 8.79 4.56 4.03
C ASP A 180 9.42 3.18 4.23
N THR A 181 10.45 3.14 5.05
CA THR A 181 11.08 1.90 5.49
C THR A 181 10.96 1.80 7.00
N ARG A 182 10.39 0.70 7.49
CA ARG A 182 10.31 0.40 8.92
C ARG A 182 11.10 -0.83 9.27
N ASN A 183 11.99 -0.69 10.25
CA ASN A 183 12.69 -1.79 10.88
C ASN A 183 12.19 -1.95 12.31
N ARG A 184 11.75 -3.16 12.68
CA ARG A 184 11.23 -3.47 14.02
C ARG A 184 11.90 -4.70 14.58
N LEU A 185 12.36 -4.62 15.81
CA LEU A 185 12.94 -5.71 16.58
C LEU A 185 12.06 -5.97 17.80
N LEU A 186 11.53 -7.19 17.88
CA LEU A 186 10.78 -7.69 19.02
C LEU A 186 11.63 -8.76 19.71
N GLY A 187 11.87 -8.59 20.99
CA GLY A 187 12.60 -9.58 21.80
C GLY A 187 11.79 -9.95 23.03
N ASN A 188 11.80 -11.21 23.40
CA ASN A 188 11.31 -11.63 24.71
C ASN A 188 12.15 -12.79 25.25
N ILE A 189 12.25 -12.83 26.58
CA ILE A 189 12.87 -13.92 27.32
C ILE A 189 12.00 -14.24 28.52
N ALA A 190 11.83 -15.53 28.76
CA ALA A 190 11.16 -16.06 29.95
C ALA A 190 12.06 -17.04 30.66
N LEU A 191 12.17 -16.90 31.96
CA LEU A 191 12.83 -17.86 32.87
C LEU A 191 11.77 -18.45 33.78
N LYS A 192 11.56 -19.75 33.69
CA LYS A 192 10.64 -20.50 34.52
C LYS A 192 11.40 -21.41 35.46
N TYR A 193 11.00 -21.39 36.75
CA TYR A 193 11.50 -22.30 37.76
C TYR A 193 10.34 -23.13 38.34
N ALA A 194 10.44 -24.42 38.22
CA ALA A 194 9.43 -25.40 38.68
C ALA A 194 10.07 -26.41 39.66
N PRO A 195 10.26 -26.06 40.97
CA PRO A 195 10.89 -26.95 41.95
C PRO A 195 10.07 -28.21 42.24
N THR A 196 8.76 -28.11 42.04
CA THR A 196 7.82 -29.23 42.29
C THR A 196 6.76 -29.26 41.18
N ASN A 197 6.01 -30.35 41.08
CA ASN A 197 4.96 -30.49 40.05
C ASN A 197 3.74 -29.58 40.28
N TRP A 198 3.56 -29.06 41.47
CA TRP A 198 2.43 -28.24 41.86
C TRP A 198 2.77 -26.74 41.99
N PHE A 199 4.06 -26.36 41.95
CA PHE A 199 4.50 -24.98 42.09
C PHE A 199 5.48 -24.58 41.02
N ASN A 200 5.24 -23.45 40.37
CA ASN A 200 6.22 -22.84 39.47
C ASN A 200 6.15 -21.30 39.53
N VAL A 201 7.26 -20.70 39.22
CA VAL A 201 7.42 -19.23 39.07
C VAL A 201 7.99 -18.94 37.69
N GLU A 202 7.47 -17.94 37.03
CA GLU A 202 7.98 -17.46 35.74
C GLU A 202 8.26 -15.96 35.81
N LEU A 203 9.46 -15.58 35.41
CA LEU A 203 9.84 -14.20 35.15
C LEU A 203 9.96 -14.00 33.65
N ARG A 204 9.27 -12.96 33.12
CA ARG A 204 9.29 -12.64 31.68
C ARG A 204 9.68 -11.19 31.47
N GLY A 205 10.58 -10.95 30.52
CA GLY A 205 10.96 -9.64 30.01
C GLY A 205 10.79 -9.56 28.50
N GLY A 206 10.52 -8.38 27.98
CA GLY A 206 10.41 -8.18 26.54
C GLY A 206 10.73 -6.77 26.13
N THR A 207 11.09 -6.60 24.87
CA THR A 207 11.35 -5.31 24.23
C THR A 207 10.70 -5.27 22.86
N ASP A 208 10.25 -4.08 22.49
CA ASP A 208 9.75 -3.74 21.16
C ASP A 208 10.39 -2.40 20.76
N TYR A 209 11.25 -2.46 19.77
CA TYR A 209 11.96 -1.31 19.24
C TYR A 209 11.74 -1.20 17.74
N TYR A 210 11.42 0.00 17.25
CA TYR A 210 11.28 0.26 15.82
C TYR A 210 11.82 1.61 15.40
N THR A 211 12.28 1.69 14.17
CA THR A 211 12.62 2.94 13.47
C THR A 211 11.84 3.01 12.17
N THR A 212 11.48 4.21 11.75
CA THR A 212 10.87 4.49 10.44
C THR A 212 11.63 5.65 9.81
N THR A 213 12.04 5.47 8.57
CA THR A 213 12.74 6.47 7.74
C THR A 213 11.99 6.67 6.43
#